data_98553abdb47703af8af67f7035b13a03
#
_entry.id   98553abdb47703af8af67f7035b13a03
#
_cell.length_a   1.000
_cell.length_b   1.000
_cell.length_c   1.000
_cell.angle_alpha   90.00
_cell.angle_beta   90.00
_cell.angle_gamma   90.00
#
_symmetry.space_group_name_H-M   'P 1'
#
loop_
_entity.id
_entity.type
_entity.pdbx_description
1 polymer ?
#
loop_
_entity_poly.entity_id
_entity_poly.type
_entity_poly.pdbx_seq_one_letter_code
_entity_poly.pdbx_strand_id
1 'polypeptide(L)'
;LDENIISQPAAALQLVAKEIFRMSDQVGDILKKTIELVKNEEVKSIDGLKENGEQVERLGKCITEYLAALFSSGSLTEQQAAQTASLMCVLSDVERMGTLSVEMAECMLERSDRKYKYTPEAMDELQKSLKVLNKMFCDSLKALQGDDGIEPGKMMKRKDKLLDLDIKMRKAHIERVNKGKCKASLTAPFTNILHLIDRMGNSCINLADVAESGTSMKYFMLEEK
;
A
#
# COMPACT_ATOMS: atom_id res chain seq x y z
N LEU A 1 16.59 13.10 7.42
CA LEU A 1 16.86 12.55 8.76
C LEU A 1 18.22 13.06 9.23
N ASP A 2 18.30 13.59 10.44
CA ASP A 2 19.51 14.17 11.00
C ASP A 2 20.27 13.11 11.84
N GLU A 3 21.49 12.75 11.42
CA GLU A 3 22.32 11.75 12.09
C GLU A 3 22.74 12.16 13.51
N ASN A 4 22.80 13.47 13.80
CA ASN A 4 23.15 13.96 15.15
C ASN A 4 22.08 13.58 16.19
N ILE A 5 20.84 13.28 15.77
CA ILE A 5 19.73 12.92 16.66
C ILE A 5 19.78 11.43 17.05
N ILE A 6 20.59 10.59 16.39
CA ILE A 6 20.74 9.16 16.71
C ILE A 6 21.16 8.96 18.20
N SER A 7 21.91 9.89 18.77
CA SER A 7 22.27 9.88 20.19
C SER A 7 21.09 10.09 21.15
N GLN A 8 19.92 10.48 20.63
CA GLN A 8 18.67 10.69 21.35
C GLN A 8 17.57 9.78 20.80
N PRO A 9 17.54 8.49 21.16
CA PRO A 9 16.71 7.48 20.51
C PRO A 9 15.21 7.83 20.44
N ALA A 10 14.65 8.44 21.50
CA ALA A 10 13.24 8.83 21.50
C ALA A 10 12.94 9.88 20.42
N ALA A 11 13.76 10.91 20.30
CA ALA A 11 13.62 11.94 19.26
C ALA A 11 13.87 11.38 17.85
N ALA A 12 14.85 10.48 17.72
CA ALA A 12 15.14 9.79 16.45
C ALA A 12 13.94 8.97 15.95
N LEU A 13 13.30 8.19 16.84
CA LEU A 13 12.12 7.39 16.52
C LEU A 13 10.91 8.26 16.13
N GLN A 14 10.71 9.40 16.82
CA GLN A 14 9.66 10.37 16.45
C GLN A 14 9.90 10.93 15.04
N LEU A 15 11.13 11.31 14.72
CA LEU A 15 11.49 11.83 13.41
C LEU A 15 11.22 10.78 12.30
N VAL A 16 11.63 9.54 12.54
CA VAL A 16 11.36 8.42 11.62
C VAL A 16 9.87 8.21 11.42
N ALA A 17 9.08 8.18 12.49
CA ALA A 17 7.65 8.02 12.41
C ALA A 17 7.00 9.12 11.54
N LYS A 18 7.37 10.39 11.72
CA LYS A 18 6.90 11.52 10.90
C LYS A 18 7.27 11.32 9.42
N GLU A 19 8.49 10.87 9.10
CA GLU A 19 8.90 10.62 7.72
C GLU A 19 8.15 9.45 7.08
N ILE A 20 7.88 8.36 7.82
CA ILE A 20 7.06 7.25 7.34
C ILE A 20 5.62 7.72 7.03
N PHE A 21 5.01 8.57 7.86
CA PHE A 21 3.69 9.13 7.55
C PHE A 21 3.70 10.01 6.30
N ARG A 22 4.71 10.87 6.16
CA ARG A 22 4.88 11.67 4.94
C ARG A 22 5.02 10.79 3.70
N MET A 23 5.77 9.70 3.80
CA MET A 23 5.89 8.70 2.73
C MET A 23 4.55 8.00 2.46
N SER A 24 3.79 7.69 3.50
CA SER A 24 2.46 7.07 3.39
C SER A 24 1.46 7.96 2.64
N ASP A 25 1.52 9.28 2.83
CA ASP A 25 0.69 10.23 2.09
C ASP A 25 1.05 10.23 0.59
N GLN A 26 2.35 10.21 0.26
CA GLN A 26 2.80 10.09 -1.13
C GLN A 26 2.34 8.78 -1.78
N VAL A 27 2.43 7.67 -1.05
CA VAL A 27 1.93 6.36 -1.50
C VAL A 27 0.41 6.38 -1.70
N GLY A 28 -0.32 7.03 -0.79
CA GLY A 28 -1.76 7.23 -0.93
C GLY A 28 -2.14 8.00 -2.20
N ASP A 29 -1.35 8.98 -2.59
CA ASP A 29 -1.56 9.74 -3.82
C ASP A 29 -1.20 8.91 -5.07
N ILE A 30 -0.14 8.08 -5.03
CA ILE A 30 0.16 7.13 -6.10
C ILE A 30 -1.00 6.17 -6.29
N LEU A 31 -1.50 5.56 -5.20
CA LEU A 31 -2.63 4.62 -5.24
C LEU A 31 -3.90 5.27 -5.82
N LYS A 32 -4.25 6.49 -5.40
CA LYS A 32 -5.41 7.23 -5.93
C LYS A 32 -5.29 7.46 -7.43
N LYS A 33 -4.12 7.95 -7.90
CA LYS A 33 -3.86 8.17 -9.32
C LYS A 33 -3.94 6.86 -10.11
N THR A 34 -3.40 5.75 -9.57
CA THR A 34 -3.50 4.43 -10.18
C THR A 34 -4.96 3.96 -10.28
N ILE A 35 -5.77 4.17 -9.24
CA ILE A 35 -7.21 3.87 -9.26
C ILE A 35 -7.93 4.70 -10.35
N GLU A 36 -7.55 5.95 -10.54
CA GLU A 36 -8.12 6.79 -11.61
C GLU A 36 -7.73 6.27 -12.99
N LEU A 37 -6.50 5.77 -13.19
CA LEU A 37 -6.08 5.15 -14.45
C LEU A 37 -6.90 3.91 -14.79
N VAL A 38 -7.32 3.13 -13.79
CA VAL A 38 -8.20 1.97 -14.03
C VAL A 38 -9.56 2.38 -14.63
N LYS A 39 -10.04 3.60 -14.34
CA LYS A 39 -11.30 4.11 -14.91
C LYS A 39 -11.15 4.59 -16.34
N ASN A 40 -9.96 4.91 -16.77
CA ASN A 40 -9.69 5.45 -18.09
C ASN A 40 -9.46 4.31 -19.08
N GLU A 41 -10.06 4.40 -20.26
CA GLU A 41 -9.83 3.42 -21.31
C GLU A 41 -8.49 3.59 -22.01
N GLU A 42 -7.96 4.82 -22.02
CA GLU A 42 -6.71 5.18 -22.67
C GLU A 42 -5.73 5.78 -21.65
N VAL A 43 -4.63 5.08 -21.42
CA VAL A 43 -3.50 5.53 -20.60
C VAL A 43 -2.35 5.87 -21.54
N LYS A 44 -1.98 7.16 -21.62
CA LYS A 44 -0.93 7.62 -22.55
C LYS A 44 0.46 7.55 -21.95
N SER A 45 0.58 7.84 -20.66
CA SER A 45 1.85 7.80 -19.93
C SER A 45 1.59 7.62 -18.43
N ILE A 46 2.58 7.04 -17.75
CA ILE A 46 2.65 6.88 -16.29
C ILE A 46 3.96 7.42 -15.70
N ASP A 47 4.70 8.23 -16.46
CA ASP A 47 6.04 8.70 -16.09
C ASP A 47 6.04 9.41 -14.73
N GLY A 48 5.07 10.31 -14.50
CA GLY A 48 4.94 10.98 -13.20
C GLY A 48 4.60 10.03 -12.03
N LEU A 49 3.94 8.88 -12.28
CA LEU A 49 3.75 7.85 -11.25
C LEU A 49 5.03 7.08 -10.96
N LYS A 50 5.82 6.77 -12.00
CA LYS A 50 7.13 6.13 -11.86
C LYS A 50 8.09 7.02 -11.09
N GLU A 51 8.19 8.29 -11.42
CA GLU A 51 9.01 9.26 -10.70
C GLU A 51 8.63 9.36 -9.21
N ASN A 52 7.33 9.39 -8.90
CA ASN A 52 6.85 9.38 -7.52
C ASN A 52 7.19 8.06 -6.81
N GLY A 53 7.07 6.92 -7.49
CA GLY A 53 7.47 5.62 -6.98
C GLY A 53 8.96 5.56 -6.63
N GLU A 54 9.82 6.04 -7.52
CA GLU A 54 11.26 6.14 -7.27
C GLU A 54 11.61 7.08 -6.11
N GLN A 55 10.83 8.17 -5.91
CA GLN A 55 11.00 9.05 -4.74
C GLN A 55 10.66 8.32 -3.45
N VAL A 56 9.56 7.54 -3.42
CA VAL A 56 9.18 6.70 -2.28
C VAL A 56 10.27 5.69 -1.97
N GLU A 57 10.81 5.00 -2.98
CA GLU A 57 11.90 4.02 -2.82
C GLU A 57 13.16 4.67 -2.24
N ARG A 58 13.59 5.81 -2.77
CA ARG A 58 14.75 6.56 -2.24
C ARG A 58 14.54 6.98 -0.79
N LEU A 59 13.34 7.47 -0.44
CA LEU A 59 13.00 7.85 0.93
C LEU A 59 13.00 6.63 1.85
N GLY A 60 12.41 5.52 1.41
CA GLY A 60 12.40 4.25 2.15
C GLY A 60 13.80 3.75 2.46
N LYS A 61 14.70 3.80 1.47
CA LYS A 61 16.12 3.45 1.66
C LYS A 61 16.79 4.34 2.73
N CYS A 62 16.62 5.66 2.65
CA CYS A 62 17.18 6.58 3.64
C CYS A 62 16.64 6.31 5.06
N ILE A 63 15.35 6.00 5.20
CA ILE A 63 14.75 5.67 6.50
C ILE A 63 15.31 4.35 7.02
N THR A 64 15.44 3.34 6.16
CA THR A 64 16.00 2.02 6.51
C THR A 64 17.43 2.14 7.02
N GLU A 65 18.28 2.89 6.31
CA GLU A 65 19.68 3.14 6.71
C GLU A 65 19.75 3.86 8.05
N TYR A 66 18.88 4.84 8.30
CA TYR A 66 18.81 5.56 9.56
C TYR A 66 18.34 4.67 10.72
N LEU A 67 17.32 3.84 10.54
CA LEU A 67 16.86 2.86 11.52
C LEU A 67 17.93 1.82 11.84
N ALA A 68 18.68 1.36 10.83
CA ALA A 68 19.79 0.43 11.02
C ALA A 68 20.92 1.07 11.84
N ALA A 69 21.27 2.32 11.57
CA ALA A 69 22.26 3.07 12.33
C ALA A 69 21.81 3.28 13.80
N LEU A 70 20.54 3.63 14.00
CA LEU A 70 19.95 3.78 15.33
C LEU A 70 19.97 2.45 16.09
N PHE A 71 19.62 1.34 15.46
CA PHE A 71 19.66 0.01 16.07
C PHE A 71 21.10 -0.39 16.47
N SER A 72 22.07 -0.08 15.61
CA SER A 72 23.49 -0.40 15.82
C SER A 72 24.18 0.50 16.85
N SER A 73 23.57 1.61 17.26
CA SER A 73 24.15 2.54 18.25
C SER A 73 24.32 1.92 19.63
N GLY A 74 23.61 0.84 19.94
CA GLY A 74 23.60 0.17 21.23
C GLY A 74 22.98 0.98 22.38
N SER A 75 22.36 2.13 22.05
CA SER A 75 21.77 3.06 23.03
C SER A 75 20.26 2.83 23.26
N LEU A 76 19.65 1.88 22.55
CA LEU A 76 18.22 1.59 22.64
C LEU A 76 17.87 0.80 23.90
N THR A 77 16.80 1.18 24.58
CA THR A 77 16.13 0.31 25.54
C THR A 77 15.43 -0.84 24.81
N GLU A 78 15.05 -1.90 25.52
CA GLU A 78 14.29 -3.03 24.94
C GLU A 78 13.00 -2.55 24.24
N GLN A 79 12.27 -1.63 24.88
CA GLN A 79 11.08 -1.02 24.30
C GLN A 79 11.37 -0.25 22.99
N GLN A 80 12.45 0.55 22.98
CA GLN A 80 12.84 1.30 21.78
C GLN A 80 13.32 0.39 20.65
N ALA A 81 13.99 -0.74 20.99
CA ALA A 81 14.37 -1.75 20.01
C ALA A 81 13.14 -2.39 19.36
N ALA A 82 12.12 -2.74 20.18
CA ALA A 82 10.84 -3.25 19.66
C ALA A 82 10.12 -2.22 18.79
N GLN A 83 10.11 -0.96 19.18
CA GLN A 83 9.55 0.14 18.40
C GLN A 83 10.29 0.32 17.06
N THR A 84 11.61 0.24 17.05
CA THR A 84 12.44 0.31 15.84
C THR A 84 12.06 -0.82 14.87
N ALA A 85 11.94 -2.05 15.38
CA ALA A 85 11.51 -3.20 14.56
C ALA A 85 10.11 -3.00 13.97
N SER A 86 9.17 -2.48 14.75
CA SER A 86 7.81 -2.19 14.27
C SER A 86 7.80 -1.11 13.18
N LEU A 87 8.61 -0.04 13.33
CA LEU A 87 8.76 0.99 12.29
C LEU A 87 9.35 0.42 11.00
N MET A 88 10.29 -0.52 11.08
CA MET A 88 10.83 -1.22 9.90
C MET A 88 9.74 -2.04 9.18
N CYS A 89 8.85 -2.72 9.92
CA CYS A 89 7.73 -3.44 9.33
C CYS A 89 6.76 -2.49 8.63
N VAL A 90 6.36 -1.39 9.28
CA VAL A 90 5.47 -0.38 8.68
C VAL A 90 6.09 0.21 7.42
N LEU A 91 7.37 0.59 7.47
CA LEU A 91 8.09 1.13 6.33
C LEU A 91 8.04 0.17 5.14
N SER A 92 8.35 -1.11 5.36
CA SER A 92 8.35 -2.14 4.33
C SER A 92 6.97 -2.31 3.66
N ASP A 93 5.89 -2.30 4.44
CA ASP A 93 4.54 -2.45 3.89
C ASP A 93 4.06 -1.18 3.16
N VAL A 94 4.42 0.02 3.63
CA VAL A 94 4.16 1.28 2.92
C VAL A 94 4.93 1.35 1.59
N GLU A 95 6.20 0.99 1.59
CA GLU A 95 7.02 0.89 0.37
C GLU A 95 6.41 -0.08 -0.65
N ARG A 96 6.01 -1.26 -0.18
CA ARG A 96 5.34 -2.28 -0.99
C ARG A 96 4.05 -1.77 -1.61
N MET A 97 3.23 -1.01 -0.86
CA MET A 97 2.01 -0.39 -1.40
C MET A 97 2.34 0.57 -2.56
N GLY A 98 3.39 1.37 -2.45
CA GLY A 98 3.86 2.26 -3.52
C GLY A 98 4.28 1.49 -4.77
N THR A 99 5.17 0.52 -4.61
CA THR A 99 5.68 -0.33 -5.71
C THR A 99 4.54 -1.06 -6.44
N LEU A 100 3.64 -1.73 -5.70
CA LEU A 100 2.52 -2.47 -6.29
C LEU A 100 1.51 -1.55 -6.99
N SER A 101 1.35 -0.31 -6.52
CA SER A 101 0.51 0.68 -7.19
C SER A 101 1.10 1.12 -8.53
N VAL A 102 2.42 1.29 -8.62
CA VAL A 102 3.10 1.60 -9.88
C VAL A 102 3.04 0.39 -10.84
N GLU A 103 3.30 -0.83 -10.37
CA GLU A 103 3.14 -2.06 -11.16
C GLU A 103 1.72 -2.19 -11.74
N MET A 104 0.70 -1.84 -10.97
CA MET A 104 -0.69 -1.83 -11.45
C MET A 104 -0.90 -0.79 -12.56
N ALA A 105 -0.33 0.41 -12.42
CA ALA A 105 -0.39 1.43 -13.47
C ALA A 105 0.31 0.97 -14.75
N GLU A 106 1.43 0.24 -14.65
CA GLU A 106 2.12 -0.38 -15.78
C GLU A 106 1.22 -1.40 -16.50
N CYS A 107 0.56 -2.28 -15.74
CA CYS A 107 -0.41 -3.23 -16.31
C CYS A 107 -1.56 -2.50 -17.05
N MET A 108 -2.00 -1.33 -16.56
CA MET A 108 -3.03 -0.54 -17.21
C MET A 108 -2.52 0.16 -18.48
N LEU A 109 -1.26 0.61 -18.49
CA LEU A 109 -0.62 1.16 -19.70
C LEU A 109 -0.49 0.08 -20.78
N GLU A 110 0.07 -1.09 -20.44
CA GLU A 110 0.17 -2.23 -21.37
C GLU A 110 -1.21 -2.66 -21.92
N ARG A 111 -2.25 -2.62 -21.08
CA ARG A 111 -3.62 -2.90 -21.51
C ARG A 111 -4.10 -1.85 -22.53
N SER A 112 -3.80 -0.58 -22.28
CA SER A 112 -4.20 0.53 -23.16
C SER A 112 -3.67 0.38 -24.59
N ASP A 113 -2.46 -0.15 -24.72
CA ASP A 113 -1.81 -0.41 -26.02
C ASP A 113 -2.34 -1.64 -26.75
N ARG A 114 -3.18 -2.47 -26.09
CA ARG A 114 -3.73 -3.69 -26.71
C ARG A 114 -4.94 -3.37 -27.57
N LYS A 115 -5.08 -4.11 -28.66
CA LYS A 115 -6.24 -4.06 -29.57
C LYS A 115 -7.56 -4.42 -28.87
N TYR A 116 -7.51 -5.26 -27.83
CA TYR A 116 -8.69 -5.75 -27.12
C TYR A 116 -8.75 -5.17 -25.71
N LYS A 117 -9.94 -4.75 -25.28
CA LYS A 117 -10.20 -4.15 -23.97
C LYS A 117 -10.99 -5.11 -23.07
N TYR A 118 -10.94 -4.90 -21.77
CA TYR A 118 -11.84 -5.56 -20.83
C TYR A 118 -13.29 -5.12 -21.07
N THR A 119 -14.25 -5.97 -20.67
CA THR A 119 -15.66 -5.59 -20.75
C THR A 119 -15.99 -4.53 -19.70
N PRO A 120 -17.03 -3.69 -19.90
CA PRO A 120 -17.46 -2.71 -18.91
C PRO A 120 -17.73 -3.32 -17.53
N GLU A 121 -18.31 -4.55 -17.50
CA GLU A 121 -18.58 -5.27 -16.26
C GLU A 121 -17.30 -5.64 -15.53
N ALA A 122 -16.24 -6.09 -16.25
CA ALA A 122 -14.94 -6.39 -15.63
C ALA A 122 -14.30 -5.14 -15.05
N MET A 123 -14.41 -4.01 -15.74
CA MET A 123 -13.89 -2.73 -15.23
C MET A 123 -14.64 -2.24 -13.99
N ASP A 124 -15.97 -2.40 -13.95
CA ASP A 124 -16.79 -2.06 -12.77
C ASP A 124 -16.45 -2.96 -11.57
N GLU A 125 -16.24 -4.26 -11.79
CA GLU A 125 -15.79 -5.22 -10.78
C GLU A 125 -14.41 -4.82 -10.20
N LEU A 126 -13.45 -4.47 -11.05
CA LEU A 126 -12.13 -3.98 -10.62
C LEU A 126 -12.24 -2.69 -9.79
N GLN A 127 -13.05 -1.74 -10.23
CA GLN A 127 -13.24 -0.49 -9.49
C GLN A 127 -13.84 -0.71 -8.09
N LYS A 128 -14.76 -1.69 -7.94
CA LYS A 128 -15.31 -2.07 -6.63
C LYS A 128 -14.21 -2.61 -5.70
N SER A 129 -13.34 -3.48 -6.21
CA SER A 129 -12.21 -4.01 -5.42
C SER A 129 -11.23 -2.90 -5.03
N LEU A 130 -10.89 -2.01 -5.94
CA LEU A 130 -9.98 -0.90 -5.68
C LEU A 130 -10.53 0.11 -4.67
N LYS A 131 -11.86 0.34 -4.65
CA LYS A 131 -12.51 1.16 -3.60
C LYS A 131 -12.37 0.51 -2.22
N VAL A 132 -12.53 -0.81 -2.12
CA VAL A 132 -12.32 -1.54 -0.86
C VAL A 132 -10.87 -1.44 -0.42
N LEU A 133 -9.92 -1.68 -1.33
CA LEU A 133 -8.49 -1.58 -1.07
C LEU A 133 -8.07 -0.19 -0.59
N ASN A 134 -8.51 0.87 -1.28
CA ASN A 134 -8.21 2.24 -0.87
C ASN A 134 -8.73 2.56 0.53
N LYS A 135 -9.94 2.06 0.85
CA LYS A 135 -10.51 2.21 2.19
C LYS A 135 -9.70 1.45 3.24
N MET A 136 -9.20 0.24 2.92
CA MET A 136 -8.32 -0.53 3.80
C MET A 136 -7.03 0.24 4.08
N PHE A 137 -6.37 0.77 3.05
CA PHE A 137 -5.14 1.54 3.22
C PHE A 137 -5.34 2.79 4.09
N CYS A 138 -6.35 3.60 3.78
CA CYS A 138 -6.66 4.79 4.58
C CYS A 138 -6.95 4.44 6.06
N ASP A 139 -7.69 3.37 6.32
CA ASP A 139 -8.04 2.99 7.68
C ASP A 139 -6.86 2.37 8.43
N SER A 140 -5.97 1.60 7.76
CA SER A 140 -4.74 1.10 8.40
C SER A 140 -3.81 2.23 8.81
N LEU A 141 -3.67 3.28 7.99
CA LEU A 141 -2.88 4.46 8.36
C LEU A 141 -3.48 5.23 9.54
N LYS A 142 -4.81 5.38 9.59
CA LYS A 142 -5.51 5.99 10.73
C LYS A 142 -5.32 5.18 12.01
N ALA A 143 -5.41 3.85 11.94
CA ALA A 143 -5.14 2.96 13.07
C ALA A 143 -3.71 3.15 13.59
N LEU A 144 -2.71 3.23 12.71
CA LEU A 144 -1.32 3.53 13.08
C LEU A 144 -1.17 4.90 13.75
N GLN A 145 -1.98 5.90 13.37
CA GLN A 145 -2.02 7.22 14.00
C GLN A 145 -2.75 7.23 15.35
N GLY A 146 -3.34 6.10 15.74
CA GLY A 146 -4.03 5.94 17.02
C GLY A 146 -5.48 6.44 16.98
N ASP A 147 -6.12 6.40 15.81
CA ASP A 147 -7.57 6.62 15.71
C ASP A 147 -8.30 5.37 16.23
N ASP A 148 -8.81 5.47 17.45
CA ASP A 148 -9.54 4.39 18.15
C ASP A 148 -10.90 4.06 17.48
N GLY A 149 -11.31 4.81 16.46
CA GLY A 149 -12.55 4.57 15.69
C GLY A 149 -12.46 3.40 14.69
N ILE A 150 -11.28 2.80 14.53
CA ILE A 150 -11.08 1.66 13.64
C ILE A 150 -11.16 0.37 14.44
N GLU A 151 -12.28 -0.33 14.35
CA GLU A 151 -12.43 -1.65 14.98
C GLU A 151 -11.52 -2.68 14.29
N PRO A 152 -10.72 -3.44 15.05
CA PRO A 152 -9.82 -4.46 14.51
C PRO A 152 -10.48 -5.42 13.51
N GLY A 153 -11.63 -5.95 13.84
CA GLY A 153 -12.37 -6.87 12.97
C GLY A 153 -12.90 -6.27 11.66
N LYS A 154 -12.90 -4.96 11.48
CA LYS A 154 -13.31 -4.33 10.21
C LYS A 154 -12.30 -4.55 9.10
N MET A 155 -11.01 -4.59 9.42
CA MET A 155 -9.97 -4.79 8.42
C MET A 155 -10.04 -6.21 7.83
N MET A 156 -10.16 -7.24 8.68
CA MET A 156 -10.35 -8.62 8.23
C MET A 156 -11.62 -8.78 7.37
N LYS A 157 -12.75 -8.22 7.80
CA LYS A 157 -13.99 -8.27 6.99
C LYS A 157 -13.82 -7.65 5.60
N ARG A 158 -12.99 -6.62 5.46
CA ARG A 158 -12.68 -6.03 4.14
C ARG A 158 -11.74 -6.92 3.33
N LYS A 159 -10.78 -7.58 3.97
CA LYS A 159 -9.92 -8.55 3.31
C LYS A 159 -10.74 -9.72 2.78
N ASP A 160 -11.67 -10.26 3.57
CA ASP A 160 -12.60 -11.30 3.14
C ASP A 160 -13.44 -10.83 1.94
N LYS A 161 -13.92 -9.58 1.98
CA LYS A 161 -14.64 -9.00 0.85
C LYS A 161 -13.78 -8.88 -0.41
N LEU A 162 -12.48 -8.54 -0.29
CA LEU A 162 -11.56 -8.53 -1.44
C LEU A 162 -11.39 -9.94 -2.02
N LEU A 163 -11.25 -10.95 -1.16
CA LEU A 163 -11.14 -12.34 -1.57
C LEU A 163 -12.41 -12.81 -2.30
N ASP A 164 -13.58 -12.50 -1.78
CA ASP A 164 -14.86 -12.82 -2.43
C ASP A 164 -15.00 -12.15 -3.81
N LEU A 165 -14.56 -10.89 -3.92
CA LEU A 165 -14.56 -10.17 -5.19
C LEU A 165 -13.56 -10.80 -6.17
N ASP A 166 -12.35 -11.18 -5.73
CA ASP A 166 -11.34 -11.85 -6.55
C ASP A 166 -11.90 -13.16 -7.14
N ILE A 167 -12.47 -14.02 -6.31
CA ILE A 167 -13.05 -15.30 -6.73
C ILE A 167 -14.16 -15.07 -7.78
N LYS A 168 -15.06 -14.11 -7.52
CA LYS A 168 -16.15 -13.78 -8.44
C LYS A 168 -15.63 -13.24 -9.77
N MET A 169 -14.63 -12.34 -9.73
CA MET A 169 -14.04 -11.75 -10.93
C MET A 169 -13.33 -12.79 -11.79
N ARG A 170 -12.58 -13.72 -11.20
CA ARG A 170 -11.91 -14.81 -11.94
C ARG A 170 -12.93 -15.70 -12.64
N LYS A 171 -13.98 -16.11 -11.93
CA LYS A 171 -15.06 -16.92 -12.48
C LYS A 171 -15.77 -16.20 -13.62
N ALA A 172 -16.18 -14.96 -13.41
CA ALA A 172 -16.86 -14.15 -14.42
C ALA A 172 -15.98 -13.89 -15.65
N HIS A 173 -14.66 -13.70 -15.46
CA HIS A 173 -13.71 -13.53 -16.57
C HIS A 173 -13.63 -14.79 -17.43
N ILE A 174 -13.51 -15.97 -16.82
CA ILE A 174 -13.51 -17.26 -17.54
C ILE A 174 -14.80 -17.44 -18.33
N GLU A 175 -15.95 -17.13 -17.74
CA GLU A 175 -17.24 -17.20 -18.43
C GLU A 175 -17.33 -16.24 -19.62
N ARG A 176 -16.81 -15.01 -19.48
CA ARG A 176 -16.74 -14.02 -20.58
C ARG A 176 -15.84 -14.52 -21.72
N VAL A 177 -14.71 -15.14 -21.41
CA VAL A 177 -13.81 -15.74 -22.42
C VAL A 177 -14.51 -16.89 -23.14
N ASN A 178 -15.12 -17.82 -22.42
CA ASN A 178 -15.82 -18.98 -23.01
C ASN A 178 -17.01 -18.57 -23.91
N LYS A 179 -17.68 -17.47 -23.57
CA LYS A 179 -18.76 -16.89 -24.36
C LYS A 179 -18.29 -16.01 -25.53
N GLY A 180 -16.98 -15.90 -25.74
CA GLY A 180 -16.37 -15.03 -26.76
C GLY A 180 -16.51 -13.52 -26.53
N LYS A 181 -16.98 -13.10 -25.33
CA LYS A 181 -17.14 -11.69 -24.95
C LYS A 181 -15.83 -11.03 -24.53
N CYS A 182 -14.84 -11.82 -24.16
CA CYS A 182 -13.49 -11.37 -23.80
C CYS A 182 -12.46 -12.23 -24.51
N LYS A 183 -11.33 -11.66 -24.89
CA LYS A 183 -10.24 -12.41 -25.52
C LYS A 183 -9.39 -13.13 -24.48
N ALA A 184 -9.03 -14.39 -24.75
CA ALA A 184 -8.19 -15.19 -23.87
C ALA A 184 -6.82 -14.54 -23.58
N SER A 185 -6.29 -13.75 -24.52
CA SER A 185 -5.04 -12.99 -24.32
C SER A 185 -5.09 -11.96 -23.21
N LEU A 186 -6.27 -11.59 -22.74
CA LEU A 186 -6.45 -10.65 -21.60
C LEU A 186 -6.48 -11.37 -20.25
N THR A 187 -6.47 -12.72 -20.21
CA THR A 187 -6.57 -13.48 -18.96
C THR A 187 -5.35 -13.27 -18.07
N ALA A 188 -4.14 -13.37 -18.62
CA ALA A 188 -2.91 -13.20 -17.82
C ALA A 188 -2.80 -11.78 -17.24
N PRO A 189 -2.96 -10.67 -18.01
CA PRO A 189 -2.95 -9.32 -17.45
C PRO A 189 -4.04 -9.10 -16.41
N PHE A 190 -5.26 -9.61 -16.64
CA PHE A 190 -6.36 -9.49 -15.68
C PHE A 190 -6.03 -10.19 -14.35
N THR A 191 -5.51 -11.42 -14.44
CA THR A 191 -5.08 -12.19 -13.28
C THR A 191 -3.96 -11.50 -12.51
N ASN A 192 -3.00 -10.87 -13.22
CA ASN A 192 -1.93 -10.11 -12.58
C ASN A 192 -2.48 -8.93 -11.77
N ILE A 193 -3.42 -8.16 -12.32
CA ILE A 193 -4.06 -7.06 -11.58
C ILE A 193 -4.72 -7.58 -10.29
N LEU A 194 -5.43 -8.72 -10.34
CA LEU A 194 -6.06 -9.33 -9.17
C LEU A 194 -5.03 -9.74 -8.11
N HIS A 195 -3.88 -10.28 -8.51
CA HIS A 195 -2.78 -10.59 -7.60
C HIS A 195 -2.18 -9.34 -6.95
N LEU A 196 -2.04 -8.24 -7.70
CA LEU A 196 -1.56 -6.97 -7.13
C LEU A 196 -2.53 -6.45 -6.07
N ILE A 197 -3.83 -6.50 -6.32
CA ILE A 197 -4.86 -6.11 -5.35
C ILE A 197 -4.78 -6.96 -4.07
N ASP A 198 -4.64 -8.28 -4.21
CA ASP A 198 -4.51 -9.19 -3.06
C ASP A 198 -3.26 -8.90 -2.23
N ARG A 199 -2.10 -8.73 -2.87
CA ARG A 199 -0.84 -8.38 -2.20
C ARG A 199 -0.92 -7.04 -1.46
N MET A 200 -1.52 -6.01 -2.07
CA MET A 200 -1.76 -4.73 -1.41
C MET A 200 -2.72 -4.86 -0.21
N GLY A 201 -3.76 -5.69 -0.34
CA GLY A 201 -4.67 -6.00 0.77
C GLY A 201 -3.96 -6.65 1.96
N ASN A 202 -2.97 -7.52 1.71
CA ASN A 202 -2.14 -8.13 2.75
C ASN A 202 -1.27 -7.08 3.47
N SER A 203 -0.65 -6.15 2.73
CA SER A 203 0.08 -5.04 3.36
C SER A 203 -0.82 -4.17 4.25
N CYS A 204 -2.07 -3.91 3.85
CA CYS A 204 -3.02 -3.19 4.71
C CYS A 204 -3.33 -3.95 6.01
N ILE A 205 -3.43 -5.29 5.98
CA ILE A 205 -3.61 -6.10 7.19
C ILE A 205 -2.38 -5.99 8.09
N ASN A 206 -1.17 -6.17 7.54
CA ASN A 206 0.06 -6.05 8.32
C ASN A 206 0.18 -4.70 9.03
N LEU A 207 -0.15 -3.60 8.32
CA LEU A 207 -0.17 -2.25 8.93
C LEU A 207 -1.17 -2.14 10.08
N ALA A 208 -2.35 -2.76 9.94
CA ALA A 208 -3.36 -2.78 11.00
C ALA A 208 -2.92 -3.62 12.19
N ASP A 209 -2.29 -4.78 11.97
CA ASP A 209 -1.79 -5.66 13.01
C ASP A 209 -0.69 -4.99 13.86
N VAL A 210 0.18 -4.19 13.23
CA VAL A 210 1.17 -3.37 13.96
C VAL A 210 0.47 -2.34 14.85
N ALA A 211 -0.59 -1.70 14.36
CA ALA A 211 -1.37 -0.76 15.16
C ALA A 211 -2.02 -1.42 16.38
N GLU A 212 -2.52 -2.66 16.23
CA GLU A 212 -3.17 -3.43 17.30
C GLU A 212 -2.19 -3.99 18.35
N SER A 213 -0.94 -4.28 17.95
CA SER A 213 0.08 -4.83 18.84
C SER A 213 0.56 -3.88 19.94
N GLY A 214 -0.04 -2.71 20.06
CA GLY A 214 0.29 -1.71 21.08
C GLY A 214 1.55 -0.89 20.74
N THR A 215 2.20 -1.14 19.60
CA THR A 215 3.26 -0.31 19.07
C THR A 215 2.65 0.85 18.26
N SER A 216 1.54 1.42 18.77
CA SER A 216 0.89 2.55 18.13
C SER A 216 1.89 3.69 17.97
N MET A 217 2.03 4.16 16.74
CA MET A 217 2.83 5.34 16.42
C MET A 217 2.28 6.61 17.11
N LYS A 218 1.12 6.52 17.77
CA LYS A 218 0.53 7.54 18.65
C LYS A 218 1.53 8.04 19.69
N TYR A 219 2.36 7.17 20.26
CA TYR A 219 3.36 7.56 21.25
C TYR A 219 4.44 8.49 20.67
N PHE A 220 4.67 8.46 19.36
CA PHE A 220 5.62 9.34 18.70
C PHE A 220 5.01 10.69 18.27
N MET A 221 3.69 10.82 18.31
CA MET A 221 2.96 12.00 17.83
C MET A 221 2.46 12.91 18.97
N LEU A 222 2.57 12.49 20.25
CA LEU A 222 1.89 13.14 21.38
C LEU A 222 2.73 14.20 22.14
N GLU A 223 3.92 14.58 21.71
CA GLU A 223 4.71 15.63 22.37
C GLU A 223 4.88 16.88 21.49
N GLU A 224 3.76 17.51 21.12
CA GLU A 224 3.72 18.95 20.82
C GLU A 224 2.60 19.59 21.66
N LYS A 225 2.91 19.84 22.95
CA LYS A 225 2.19 20.81 23.78
C LYS A 225 3.18 21.74 24.45
#